data_98375eea6a03d9a1918b0efae722b08d
#
_entry.id   98375eea6a03d9a1918b0efae722b08d
#
_cell.length_a   1.000
_cell.length_b   1.000
_cell.length_c   1.000
_cell.angle_alpha   90.00
_cell.angle_beta   90.00
_cell.angle_gamma   90.00
#
_symmetry.space_group_name_H-M   'P 1'
#
loop_
_entity.id
_entity.type
_entity.pdbx_description
1 polymer ?
#
loop_
_entity_poly.entity_id
_entity_poly.type
_entity_poly.pdbx_seq_one_letter_code
_entity_poly.pdbx_strand_id
1 'polypeptide(L)'
;MEISNLHRLRREDFGAVIETLTECFFEDPLYRALIPERAQRMEILPEVFDCDANELAQYCDMYADSPQANGLIMMEDPAEHKGVRKYLAERYFAYLTEQRLIEDDETGEIAENFRRAKDYLSSDWVAKAGKNTIHIVYFAVRKAFHGKGLAHKLIAPVLEYADKNGVQVALETHNAANLDMYRHYGFEIFESFSGDFGLCEYCLLRKPKNEELK
;
A
#
# COMPACT_ATOMS: atom_id res chain seq x y z
N MET A 1 1.29 12.15 -10.75
CA MET A 1 1.87 13.22 -9.86
C MET A 1 3.39 13.21 -9.98
N GLU A 2 4.08 14.38 -10.00
CA GLU A 2 5.55 14.45 -10.04
C GLU A 2 6.11 15.00 -8.72
N ILE A 3 7.04 14.25 -8.10
CA ILE A 3 7.69 14.59 -6.83
C ILE A 3 9.19 14.65 -7.06
N SER A 4 9.73 15.86 -7.20
CA SER A 4 11.11 16.10 -7.66
C SER A 4 12.20 15.75 -6.64
N ASN A 5 11.88 15.66 -5.35
CA ASN A 5 12.84 15.39 -4.28
C ASN A 5 12.87 13.91 -3.82
N LEU A 6 12.12 13.04 -4.53
CA LEU A 6 12.12 11.60 -4.33
C LEU A 6 12.62 10.87 -5.57
N HIS A 7 13.19 9.70 -5.38
CA HIS A 7 13.57 8.80 -6.45
C HIS A 7 12.30 8.12 -7.01
N ARG A 8 12.02 8.35 -8.30
CA ARG A 8 10.92 7.65 -8.97
C ARG A 8 11.37 6.23 -9.26
N LEU A 9 10.67 5.27 -8.66
CA LEU A 9 10.99 3.85 -8.82
C LEU A 9 10.72 3.37 -10.25
N ARG A 10 11.63 2.52 -10.73
CA ARG A 10 11.58 1.88 -12.03
C ARG A 10 11.73 0.37 -11.86
N ARG A 11 11.54 -0.37 -12.93
CA ARG A 11 11.66 -1.83 -12.92
C ARG A 11 13.02 -2.35 -12.44
N GLU A 12 14.07 -1.61 -12.68
CA GLU A 12 15.44 -1.90 -12.19
C GLU A 12 15.57 -1.82 -10.67
N ASP A 13 14.66 -1.09 -9.99
CA ASP A 13 14.65 -0.91 -8.54
C ASP A 13 13.81 -1.98 -7.80
N PHE A 14 13.07 -2.84 -8.55
CA PHE A 14 12.06 -3.72 -7.93
C PHE A 14 12.64 -4.73 -6.95
N GLY A 15 13.89 -5.18 -7.14
CA GLY A 15 14.56 -5.99 -6.14
C GLY A 15 14.61 -5.32 -4.76
N ALA A 16 14.99 -4.04 -4.71
CA ALA A 16 15.02 -3.25 -3.46
C ALA A 16 13.61 -2.97 -2.91
N VAL A 17 12.63 -2.77 -3.79
CA VAL A 17 11.21 -2.60 -3.42
C VAL A 17 10.69 -3.85 -2.73
N ILE A 18 10.88 -5.03 -3.33
CA ILE A 18 10.43 -6.32 -2.79
C ILE A 18 11.07 -6.60 -1.44
N GLU A 19 12.39 -6.38 -1.30
CA GLU A 19 13.09 -6.53 -0.02
C GLU A 19 12.48 -5.61 1.05
N THR A 20 12.20 -4.36 0.72
CA THR A 20 11.66 -3.38 1.67
C THR A 20 10.24 -3.73 2.09
N LEU A 21 9.36 -4.09 1.14
CA LEU A 21 8.01 -4.52 1.45
C LEU A 21 8.03 -5.80 2.30
N THR A 22 8.86 -6.79 1.93
CA THR A 22 9.01 -8.03 2.69
C THR A 22 9.43 -7.74 4.14
N GLU A 23 10.48 -6.91 4.34
CA GLU A 23 10.93 -6.54 5.70
C GLU A 23 9.82 -5.85 6.50
N CYS A 24 9.17 -4.85 5.89
CA CYS A 24 8.20 -4.00 6.60
C CYS A 24 6.89 -4.72 6.92
N PHE A 25 6.44 -5.61 6.05
CA PHE A 25 5.16 -6.30 6.19
C PHE A 25 5.27 -7.73 6.72
N PHE A 26 6.48 -8.24 6.97
CA PHE A 26 6.70 -9.60 7.46
C PHE A 26 5.95 -9.92 8.76
N GLU A 27 5.87 -8.97 9.69
CA GLU A 27 5.15 -9.10 10.96
C GLU A 27 3.82 -8.31 10.97
N ASP A 28 3.37 -7.82 9.82
CA ASP A 28 2.08 -7.13 9.72
C ASP A 28 0.93 -8.09 10.06
N PRO A 29 -0.09 -7.63 10.81
CA PRO A 29 -1.21 -8.46 11.23
C PRO A 29 -1.93 -9.16 10.07
N LEU A 30 -2.09 -8.49 8.91
CA LEU A 30 -2.72 -9.09 7.74
C LEU A 30 -1.92 -10.27 7.22
N TYR A 31 -0.63 -10.08 6.89
CA TYR A 31 0.20 -11.15 6.33
C TYR A 31 0.46 -12.28 7.31
N ARG A 32 0.48 -12.00 8.62
CA ARG A 32 0.52 -13.05 9.65
C ARG A 32 -0.75 -13.89 9.69
N ALA A 33 -1.89 -13.30 9.37
CA ALA A 33 -3.15 -14.03 9.29
C ALA A 33 -3.26 -14.83 7.98
N LEU A 34 -2.80 -14.25 6.86
CA LEU A 34 -2.83 -14.90 5.55
C LEU A 34 -1.84 -16.07 5.45
N ILE A 35 -0.64 -15.90 6.00
CA ILE A 35 0.46 -16.86 5.96
C ILE A 35 0.96 -17.06 7.42
N PRO A 36 0.28 -17.89 8.22
CA PRO A 36 0.57 -18.02 9.66
C PRO A 36 1.99 -18.53 9.94
N GLU A 37 2.43 -19.51 9.15
CA GLU A 37 3.73 -20.13 9.34
C GLU A 37 4.87 -19.20 8.92
N ARG A 38 5.80 -18.95 9.87
CA ARG A 38 6.90 -18.00 9.67
C ARG A 38 7.82 -18.38 8.50
N ALA A 39 8.10 -19.68 8.37
CA ALA A 39 8.98 -20.18 7.31
C ALA A 39 8.34 -19.97 5.93
N GLN A 40 7.07 -20.34 5.77
CA GLN A 40 6.32 -20.11 4.53
C GLN A 40 6.21 -18.61 4.21
N ARG A 41 5.98 -17.76 5.22
CA ARG A 41 5.92 -16.32 5.02
C ARG A 41 7.23 -15.73 4.51
N MET A 42 8.38 -16.31 4.90
CA MET A 42 9.70 -15.91 4.39
C MET A 42 9.90 -16.23 2.91
N GLU A 43 9.29 -17.29 2.43
CA GLU A 43 9.39 -17.75 1.04
C GLU A 43 8.36 -17.08 0.14
N ILE A 44 7.12 -16.94 0.63
CA ILE A 44 5.97 -16.51 -0.17
C ILE A 44 5.85 -14.98 -0.29
N LEU A 45 6.15 -14.20 0.77
CA LEU A 45 5.98 -12.74 0.69
C LEU A 45 6.78 -12.06 -0.42
N PRO A 46 8.04 -12.43 -0.71
CA PRO A 46 8.76 -11.86 -1.83
C PRO A 46 8.04 -12.06 -3.17
N GLU A 47 7.41 -13.22 -3.38
CA GLU A 47 6.66 -13.54 -4.59
C GLU A 47 5.35 -12.72 -4.70
N VAL A 48 4.65 -12.54 -3.57
CA VAL A 48 3.47 -11.68 -3.51
C VAL A 48 3.86 -10.25 -3.86
N PHE A 49 4.90 -9.69 -3.22
CA PHE A 49 5.33 -8.32 -3.49
C PHE A 49 5.98 -8.12 -4.86
N ASP A 50 6.54 -9.16 -5.49
CA ASP A 50 6.93 -9.10 -6.90
C ASP A 50 5.70 -8.92 -7.81
N CYS A 51 4.63 -9.68 -7.57
CA CYS A 51 3.37 -9.51 -8.29
C CYS A 51 2.80 -8.10 -8.09
N ASP A 52 2.72 -7.64 -6.85
CA ASP A 52 2.18 -6.32 -6.51
C ASP A 52 3.01 -5.18 -7.14
N ALA A 53 4.34 -5.23 -7.06
CA ALA A 53 5.19 -4.20 -7.65
C ALA A 53 5.02 -4.13 -9.17
N ASN A 54 4.91 -5.27 -9.85
CA ASN A 54 4.69 -5.34 -11.29
C ASN A 54 3.28 -4.89 -11.68
N GLU A 55 2.28 -5.19 -10.86
CA GLU A 55 0.89 -4.73 -11.03
C GLU A 55 0.80 -3.22 -10.88
N LEU A 56 1.22 -2.71 -9.71
CA LEU A 56 1.10 -1.30 -9.36
C LEU A 56 1.87 -0.38 -10.31
N ALA A 57 3.00 -0.84 -10.85
CA ALA A 57 3.73 -0.11 -11.89
C ALA A 57 2.91 0.15 -13.17
N GLN A 58 1.78 -0.52 -13.36
CA GLN A 58 0.92 -0.29 -14.51
C GLN A 58 0.05 0.96 -14.35
N TYR A 59 -0.27 1.38 -13.11
CA TYR A 59 -1.24 2.46 -12.86
C TYR A 59 -0.92 3.35 -11.65
N CYS A 60 0.04 3.00 -10.79
CA CYS A 60 0.46 3.82 -9.65
C CYS A 60 1.70 4.66 -9.95
N ASP A 61 1.82 5.77 -9.24
CA ASP A 61 3.06 6.48 -9.04
C ASP A 61 3.84 5.85 -7.88
N MET A 62 5.10 5.53 -8.10
CA MET A 62 5.93 4.80 -7.15
C MET A 62 7.21 5.60 -6.87
N TYR A 63 7.43 5.96 -5.61
CA TYR A 63 8.58 6.76 -5.18
C TYR A 63 9.28 6.16 -3.96
N ALA A 64 10.58 6.41 -3.84
CA ALA A 64 11.40 6.04 -2.69
C ALA A 64 12.35 7.18 -2.28
N ASP A 65 13.01 7.01 -1.15
CA ASP A 65 14.06 7.93 -0.69
C ASP A 65 15.31 7.90 -1.59
N SER A 66 15.56 6.77 -2.21
CA SER A 66 16.73 6.46 -3.02
C SER A 66 16.48 5.16 -3.85
N PRO A 67 17.38 4.78 -4.78
CA PRO A 67 17.29 3.48 -5.48
C PRO A 67 17.34 2.26 -4.56
N GLN A 68 17.85 2.39 -3.33
CA GLN A 68 17.87 1.33 -2.31
C GLN A 68 16.53 1.14 -1.62
N ALA A 69 15.57 2.05 -1.86
CA ALA A 69 14.21 2.01 -1.33
C ALA A 69 14.13 1.75 0.18
N ASN A 70 14.99 2.42 1.00
CA ASN A 70 14.92 2.29 2.46
C ASN A 70 13.58 2.75 3.05
N GLY A 71 12.87 3.58 2.30
CA GLY A 71 11.48 3.90 2.48
C GLY A 71 10.84 4.17 1.12
N LEU A 72 9.60 3.77 0.95
CA LEU A 72 8.86 3.92 -0.29
C LEU A 72 7.40 4.30 -0.05
N ILE A 73 6.81 4.89 -1.07
CA ILE A 73 5.39 5.22 -1.13
C ILE A 73 4.87 4.92 -2.55
N MET A 74 3.78 4.19 -2.63
CA MET A 74 3.12 3.87 -3.90
C MET A 74 1.68 4.34 -3.81
N MET A 75 1.23 5.05 -4.84
CA MET A 75 -0.07 5.68 -4.80
C MET A 75 -0.76 5.72 -6.16
N GLU A 76 -2.07 5.63 -6.14
CA GLU A 76 -2.92 5.88 -7.29
C GLU A 76 -3.39 7.34 -7.27
N ASP A 77 -3.10 8.08 -8.34
CA ASP A 77 -3.56 9.45 -8.52
C ASP A 77 -4.83 9.46 -9.39
N PRO A 78 -5.98 9.94 -8.88
CA PRO A 78 -7.24 9.95 -9.62
C PRO A 78 -7.20 10.85 -10.87
N ALA A 79 -6.26 11.80 -10.94
CA ALA A 79 -6.07 12.64 -12.13
C ALA A 79 -5.51 11.85 -13.33
N GLU A 80 -4.90 10.71 -13.09
CA GLU A 80 -4.38 9.82 -14.12
C GLU A 80 -5.36 8.69 -14.43
N HIS A 81 -6.31 8.92 -15.33
CA HIS A 81 -7.33 7.92 -15.70
C HIS A 81 -6.74 6.70 -16.39
N LYS A 82 -6.40 5.68 -15.63
CA LYS A 82 -5.84 4.43 -16.15
C LYS A 82 -6.82 3.24 -16.03
N GLY A 83 -8.14 3.50 -15.97
CA GLY A 83 -9.17 2.52 -15.61
C GLY A 83 -9.12 1.18 -16.35
N VAL A 84 -8.97 1.17 -17.68
CA VAL A 84 -8.85 -0.09 -18.45
C VAL A 84 -7.53 -0.80 -18.15
N ARG A 85 -6.43 -0.05 -18.06
CA ARG A 85 -5.11 -0.61 -17.77
C ARG A 85 -5.05 -1.19 -16.36
N LYS A 86 -5.60 -0.48 -15.37
CA LYS A 86 -5.75 -0.94 -13.99
C LYS A 86 -6.56 -2.24 -13.96
N TYR A 87 -7.76 -2.26 -14.52
CA TYR A 87 -8.62 -3.45 -14.54
C TYR A 87 -7.93 -4.69 -15.14
N LEU A 88 -7.19 -4.52 -16.24
CA LEU A 88 -6.47 -5.63 -16.88
C LEU A 88 -5.28 -6.09 -16.02
N ALA A 89 -4.56 -5.15 -15.41
CA ALA A 89 -3.44 -5.46 -14.52
C ALA A 89 -3.91 -6.24 -13.30
N GLU A 90 -4.91 -5.72 -12.57
CA GLU A 90 -5.49 -6.36 -11.38
C GLU A 90 -5.92 -7.81 -11.68
N ARG A 91 -6.62 -8.04 -12.77
CA ARG A 91 -7.06 -9.41 -13.13
C ARG A 91 -5.90 -10.34 -13.48
N TYR A 92 -4.91 -9.83 -14.21
CA TYR A 92 -3.76 -10.63 -14.63
C TYR A 92 -2.88 -10.99 -13.45
N PHE A 93 -2.54 -10.01 -12.61
CA PHE A 93 -1.66 -10.24 -11.47
C PHE A 93 -2.37 -11.00 -10.33
N ALA A 94 -3.67 -10.79 -10.10
CA ALA A 94 -4.43 -11.63 -9.18
C ALA A 94 -4.40 -13.12 -9.59
N TYR A 95 -4.51 -13.40 -10.89
CA TYR A 95 -4.35 -14.76 -11.39
C TYR A 95 -2.92 -15.29 -11.18
N LEU A 96 -1.89 -14.50 -11.46
CA LEU A 96 -0.49 -14.92 -11.24
C LEU A 96 -0.20 -15.19 -9.75
N THR A 97 -0.66 -14.31 -8.86
CA THR A 97 -0.50 -14.48 -7.41
C THR A 97 -1.17 -15.77 -6.96
N GLU A 98 -2.41 -16.04 -7.40
CA GLU A 98 -3.10 -17.27 -7.06
C GLU A 98 -2.34 -18.52 -7.55
N GLN A 99 -1.78 -18.49 -8.76
CA GLN A 99 -0.98 -19.62 -9.28
C GLN A 99 0.28 -19.86 -8.44
N ARG A 100 1.00 -18.81 -8.08
CA ARG A 100 2.20 -18.90 -7.23
C ARG A 100 1.85 -19.44 -5.84
N LEU A 101 0.79 -18.91 -5.21
CA LEU A 101 0.33 -19.40 -3.91
C LEU A 101 -0.05 -20.89 -3.92
N ILE A 102 -0.62 -21.38 -5.04
CA ILE A 102 -0.94 -22.81 -5.20
C ILE A 102 0.33 -23.65 -5.39
N GLU A 103 1.33 -23.13 -6.09
CA GLU A 103 2.60 -23.83 -6.31
C GLU A 103 3.43 -23.94 -5.01
N ASP A 104 3.40 -22.90 -4.17
CA ASP A 104 4.21 -22.80 -2.94
C ASP A 104 3.53 -23.39 -1.71
N ASP A 105 2.22 -23.69 -1.78
CA ASP A 105 1.45 -24.29 -0.68
C ASP A 105 0.71 -25.55 -1.11
N GLU A 106 1.32 -26.71 -0.87
CA GLU A 106 0.74 -28.02 -1.15
C GLU A 106 -0.62 -28.25 -0.44
N THR A 107 -0.87 -27.54 0.66
CA THR A 107 -2.13 -27.67 1.42
C THR A 107 -3.28 -26.88 0.81
N GLY A 108 -2.98 -25.84 0.05
CA GLY A 108 -3.95 -24.88 -0.48
C GLY A 108 -4.54 -23.94 0.57
N GLU A 109 -4.05 -23.99 1.83
CA GLU A 109 -4.57 -23.16 2.93
C GLU A 109 -4.29 -21.68 2.71
N ILE A 110 -3.09 -21.33 2.23
CA ILE A 110 -2.69 -19.94 2.00
C ILE A 110 -3.54 -19.33 0.88
N ALA A 111 -3.69 -20.02 -0.25
CA ALA A 111 -4.56 -19.55 -1.34
C ALA A 111 -6.00 -19.36 -0.88
N GLU A 112 -6.52 -20.23 -0.01
CA GLU A 112 -7.85 -20.07 0.59
C GLU A 112 -7.90 -18.86 1.54
N ASN A 113 -6.86 -18.62 2.34
CA ASN A 113 -6.79 -17.46 3.22
C ASN A 113 -6.80 -16.15 2.41
N PHE A 114 -6.08 -16.05 1.29
CA PHE A 114 -6.13 -14.90 0.41
C PHE A 114 -7.53 -14.70 -0.21
N ARG A 115 -8.20 -15.77 -0.62
CA ARG A 115 -9.59 -15.70 -1.13
C ARG A 115 -10.57 -15.21 -0.06
N ARG A 116 -10.44 -15.66 1.18
CA ARG A 116 -11.26 -15.23 2.30
C ARG A 116 -10.97 -13.78 2.71
N ALA A 117 -9.75 -13.33 2.52
CA ALA A 117 -9.32 -11.98 2.85
C ALA A 117 -9.61 -10.93 1.76
N LYS A 118 -10.28 -11.30 0.66
CA LYS A 118 -10.51 -10.39 -0.47
C LYS A 118 -11.12 -9.04 -0.08
N ASP A 119 -11.99 -9.02 0.95
CA ASP A 119 -12.65 -7.79 1.42
C ASP A 119 -11.68 -6.91 2.21
N TYR A 120 -10.63 -7.49 2.83
CA TYR A 120 -9.51 -6.75 3.45
C TYR A 120 -8.45 -6.28 2.45
N LEU A 121 -8.43 -6.87 1.26
CA LEU A 121 -7.50 -6.53 0.18
C LEU A 121 -8.15 -5.59 -0.85
N SER A 122 -9.44 -5.26 -0.66
CA SER A 122 -10.19 -4.40 -1.57
C SER A 122 -10.01 -2.93 -1.23
N SER A 123 -9.72 -2.13 -2.23
CA SER A 123 -9.73 -0.66 -2.15
C SER A 123 -11.06 -0.02 -2.56
N ASP A 124 -12.14 -0.80 -2.68
CA ASP A 124 -13.46 -0.33 -3.13
C ASP A 124 -14.04 0.77 -2.22
N TRP A 125 -13.65 0.79 -0.94
CA TRP A 125 -14.05 1.82 0.02
C TRP A 125 -13.57 3.22 -0.39
N VAL A 126 -12.45 3.35 -1.12
CA VAL A 126 -11.92 4.65 -1.58
C VAL A 126 -12.93 5.35 -2.49
N ALA A 127 -13.69 4.60 -3.28
CA ALA A 127 -14.74 5.15 -4.12
C ALA A 127 -15.85 5.84 -3.33
N LYS A 128 -16.12 5.40 -2.09
CA LYS A 128 -17.08 6.04 -1.16
C LYS A 128 -16.55 7.38 -0.63
N ALA A 129 -15.22 7.51 -0.47
CA ALA A 129 -14.59 8.75 -0.02
C ALA A 129 -14.67 9.87 -1.08
N GLY A 130 -14.80 9.52 -2.36
CA GLY A 130 -14.99 10.44 -3.47
C GLY A 130 -14.01 10.22 -4.61
N LYS A 131 -14.38 10.68 -5.80
CA LYS A 131 -13.59 10.46 -7.03
C LYS A 131 -12.28 11.25 -7.07
N ASN A 132 -12.13 12.27 -6.25
CA ASN A 132 -10.93 13.10 -6.19
C ASN A 132 -10.10 12.74 -4.94
N THR A 133 -9.62 11.49 -4.90
CA THR A 133 -8.92 10.93 -3.76
C THR A 133 -7.67 10.20 -4.22
N ILE A 134 -6.48 10.64 -3.78
CA ILE A 134 -5.24 9.88 -3.93
C ILE A 134 -5.31 8.70 -2.96
N HIS A 135 -5.07 7.50 -3.45
CA HIS A 135 -4.99 6.31 -2.63
C HIS A 135 -3.54 5.86 -2.45
N ILE A 136 -3.03 5.91 -1.22
CA ILE A 136 -1.71 5.37 -0.89
C ILE A 136 -1.88 3.87 -0.65
N VAL A 137 -1.41 3.06 -1.60
CA VAL A 137 -1.51 1.60 -1.59
C VAL A 137 -0.43 0.98 -0.69
N TYR A 138 0.81 1.47 -0.81
CA TYR A 138 1.91 1.07 0.06
C TYR A 138 2.64 2.29 0.61
N PHE A 139 2.89 2.26 1.92
CA PHE A 139 3.74 3.20 2.62
C PHE A 139 4.62 2.44 3.60
N ALA A 140 5.90 2.33 3.30
CA ALA A 140 6.83 1.49 4.03
C ALA A 140 8.12 2.23 4.34
N VAL A 141 8.67 2.02 5.54
CA VAL A 141 9.98 2.50 5.97
C VAL A 141 10.67 1.38 6.73
N ARG A 142 11.84 0.95 6.28
CA ARG A 142 12.64 -0.08 6.94
C ARG A 142 12.92 0.29 8.39
N LYS A 143 12.87 -0.66 9.30
CA LYS A 143 13.02 -0.47 10.75
C LYS A 143 14.30 0.30 11.13
N ALA A 144 15.39 0.05 10.43
CA ALA A 144 16.67 0.74 10.64
C ALA A 144 16.61 2.26 10.42
N PHE A 145 15.56 2.75 9.75
CA PHE A 145 15.34 4.16 9.41
C PHE A 145 14.20 4.80 10.20
N HIS A 146 13.56 4.08 11.12
CA HIS A 146 12.54 4.64 12.00
C HIS A 146 13.13 5.75 12.88
N GLY A 147 12.33 6.78 13.16
CA GLY A 147 12.74 7.94 13.97
C GLY A 147 13.73 8.90 13.29
N LYS A 148 14.13 8.64 12.03
CA LYS A 148 15.06 9.47 11.26
C LYS A 148 14.37 10.45 10.30
N GLY A 149 13.06 10.64 10.40
CA GLY A 149 12.30 11.57 9.56
C GLY A 149 11.97 11.03 8.15
N LEU A 150 12.34 9.77 7.83
CA LEU A 150 12.16 9.23 6.47
C LEU A 150 10.69 9.11 6.08
N ALA A 151 9.83 8.69 7.00
CA ALA A 151 8.38 8.66 6.77
C ALA A 151 7.85 10.06 6.38
N HIS A 152 8.28 11.11 7.10
CA HIS A 152 7.89 12.47 6.78
C HIS A 152 8.40 12.91 5.39
N LYS A 153 9.66 12.60 5.08
CA LYS A 153 10.24 12.91 3.76
C LYS A 153 9.42 12.33 2.60
N LEU A 154 8.84 11.14 2.78
CA LEU A 154 8.05 10.46 1.76
C LEU A 154 6.62 11.00 1.66
N ILE A 155 5.94 11.17 2.79
CA ILE A 155 4.51 11.50 2.80
C ILE A 155 4.25 13.01 2.63
N ALA A 156 5.11 13.89 3.15
CA ALA A 156 4.87 15.32 3.14
C ALA A 156 4.65 15.90 1.72
N PRO A 157 5.44 15.54 0.69
CA PRO A 157 5.22 16.04 -0.67
C PRO A 157 3.85 15.61 -1.26
N VAL A 158 3.36 14.42 -0.88
CA VAL A 158 2.04 13.93 -1.31
C VAL A 158 0.94 14.77 -0.67
N LEU A 159 1.07 15.06 0.63
CA LEU A 159 0.11 15.87 1.36
C LEU A 159 0.11 17.33 0.90
N GLU A 160 1.29 17.90 0.60
CA GLU A 160 1.42 19.24 0.02
C GLU A 160 0.75 19.33 -1.36
N TYR A 161 0.97 18.34 -2.22
CA TYR A 161 0.29 18.24 -3.50
C TYR A 161 -1.23 18.16 -3.31
N ALA A 162 -1.70 17.33 -2.40
CA ALA A 162 -3.11 17.15 -2.10
C ALA A 162 -3.76 18.46 -1.61
N ASP A 163 -3.11 19.16 -0.68
CA ASP A 163 -3.56 20.45 -0.16
C ASP A 163 -3.66 21.49 -1.28
N LYS A 164 -2.60 21.61 -2.10
CA LYS A 164 -2.54 22.58 -3.21
C LYS A 164 -3.63 22.33 -4.26
N ASN A 165 -3.99 21.08 -4.52
CA ASN A 165 -4.92 20.71 -5.58
C ASN A 165 -6.34 20.43 -5.08
N GLY A 166 -6.60 20.56 -3.77
CA GLY A 166 -7.92 20.29 -3.19
C GLY A 166 -8.31 18.80 -3.27
N VAL A 167 -7.33 17.90 -3.20
CA VAL A 167 -7.50 16.44 -3.34
C VAL A 167 -7.45 15.78 -1.96
N GLN A 168 -8.29 14.80 -1.72
CA GLN A 168 -8.23 13.97 -0.51
C GLN A 168 -7.11 12.93 -0.62
N VAL A 169 -6.65 12.41 0.52
CA VAL A 169 -5.69 11.29 0.57
C VAL A 169 -6.27 10.19 1.43
N ALA A 170 -6.27 8.98 0.91
CA ALA A 170 -6.79 7.78 1.54
C ALA A 170 -5.67 6.74 1.72
N LEU A 171 -5.76 5.95 2.75
CA LEU A 171 -4.96 4.74 2.97
C LEU A 171 -5.68 3.81 3.94
N GLU A 172 -5.29 2.54 3.95
CA GLU A 172 -5.75 1.58 4.95
C GLU A 172 -4.58 0.99 5.75
N THR A 173 -4.90 0.48 6.94
CA THR A 173 -3.96 -0.27 7.77
C THR A 173 -4.69 -1.30 8.64
N HIS A 174 -4.08 -2.48 8.79
CA HIS A 174 -4.52 -3.52 9.72
C HIS A 174 -3.78 -3.45 11.06
N ASN A 175 -2.81 -2.54 11.16
CA ASN A 175 -2.02 -2.37 12.37
C ASN A 175 -2.45 -1.12 13.14
N ALA A 176 -3.22 -1.32 14.23
CA ALA A 176 -3.69 -0.24 15.08
C ALA A 176 -2.55 0.64 15.67
N ALA A 177 -1.33 0.11 15.78
CA ALA A 177 -0.18 0.88 16.25
C ALA A 177 0.23 2.02 15.30
N ASN A 178 -0.19 1.96 14.03
CA ASN A 178 0.08 2.99 13.05
C ASN A 178 -0.89 4.19 13.12
N LEU A 179 -2.02 4.05 13.82
CA LEU A 179 -3.07 5.06 13.83
C LEU A 179 -2.61 6.41 14.35
N ASP A 180 -1.80 6.44 15.41
CA ASP A 180 -1.32 7.71 15.98
C ASP A 180 -0.35 8.43 15.02
N MET A 181 0.47 7.68 14.28
CA MET A 181 1.31 8.24 13.22
C MET A 181 0.45 8.88 12.12
N TYR A 182 -0.57 8.20 11.64
CA TYR A 182 -1.46 8.74 10.61
C TYR A 182 -2.28 9.94 11.10
N ARG A 183 -2.76 9.92 12.35
CA ARG A 183 -3.42 11.08 12.98
C ARG A 183 -2.50 12.30 13.02
N HIS A 184 -1.21 12.10 13.31
CA HIS A 184 -0.23 13.19 13.27
C HIS A 184 -0.14 13.87 11.87
N TYR A 185 -0.36 13.12 10.80
CA TYR A 185 -0.43 13.63 9.44
C TYR A 185 -1.82 14.17 9.05
N GLY A 186 -2.79 14.15 9.96
CA GLY A 186 -4.13 14.69 9.75
C GLY A 186 -5.12 13.70 9.13
N PHE A 187 -4.81 12.40 9.17
CA PHE A 187 -5.77 11.36 8.79
C PHE A 187 -6.76 11.09 9.93
N GLU A 188 -7.99 10.82 9.56
CA GLU A 188 -9.06 10.39 10.44
C GLU A 188 -9.62 9.05 9.95
N ILE A 189 -10.16 8.24 10.87
CA ILE A 189 -10.84 7.00 10.51
C ILE A 189 -12.13 7.37 9.77
N PHE A 190 -12.22 6.98 8.52
CA PHE A 190 -13.39 7.15 7.65
C PHE A 190 -14.39 6.01 7.87
N GLU A 191 -13.91 4.78 7.80
CA GLU A 191 -14.65 3.58 8.17
C GLU A 191 -13.68 2.52 8.74
N SER A 192 -14.23 1.51 9.39
CA SER A 192 -13.46 0.34 9.82
C SER A 192 -14.24 -0.92 9.52
N PHE A 193 -13.54 -1.97 9.13
CA PHE A 193 -14.10 -3.25 8.79
C PHE A 193 -13.48 -4.34 9.66
N SER A 194 -14.33 -5.17 10.26
CA SER A 194 -13.89 -6.36 11.00
C SER A 194 -14.61 -7.57 10.45
N GLY A 195 -13.85 -8.59 10.10
CA GLY A 195 -14.38 -9.81 9.51
C GLY A 195 -13.59 -11.03 9.98
N ASP A 196 -13.25 -11.91 9.07
CA ASP A 196 -12.47 -13.10 9.33
C ASP A 196 -11.12 -12.79 9.96
N PHE A 197 -10.43 -13.79 10.47
CA PHE A 197 -9.08 -13.73 11.07
C PHE A 197 -8.96 -12.88 12.36
N GLY A 198 -10.05 -12.29 12.87
CA GLY A 198 -9.99 -11.38 14.03
C GLY A 198 -9.23 -10.08 13.74
N LEU A 199 -9.09 -9.72 12.48
CA LEU A 199 -8.48 -8.48 12.04
C LEU A 199 -9.50 -7.34 12.02
N CYS A 200 -8.98 -6.12 12.14
CA CYS A 200 -9.71 -4.90 11.87
C CYS A 200 -8.91 -4.10 10.82
N GLU A 201 -9.56 -3.78 9.72
CA GLU A 201 -9.05 -2.81 8.75
C GLU A 201 -9.52 -1.42 9.14
N TYR A 202 -8.60 -0.49 9.19
CA TYR A 202 -8.87 0.93 9.44
C TYR A 202 -8.66 1.70 8.14
N CYS A 203 -9.75 2.13 7.53
CA CYS A 203 -9.76 2.98 6.34
C CYS A 203 -9.63 4.44 6.80
N LEU A 204 -8.58 5.10 6.39
CA LEU A 204 -8.19 6.42 6.86
C LEU A 204 -8.28 7.44 5.72
N LEU A 205 -8.86 8.59 6.01
CA LEU A 205 -9.04 9.68 5.04
C LEU A 205 -8.49 10.99 5.61
N ARG A 206 -7.70 11.69 4.79
CA ARG A 206 -7.27 13.05 5.05
C ARG A 206 -7.90 14.00 4.03
N LYS A 207 -8.63 14.98 4.51
CA LYS A 207 -9.13 16.08 3.68
C LYS A 207 -8.01 17.09 3.43
N PRO A 208 -8.01 17.77 2.25
CA PRO A 208 -7.06 18.83 2.00
C PRO A 208 -7.24 19.94 3.03
N LYS A 209 -6.15 20.52 3.47
CA LYS A 209 -6.20 21.74 4.26
C LYS A 209 -6.63 22.86 3.33
N ASN A 210 -7.79 23.43 3.57
CA ASN A 210 -8.17 24.65 2.89
C ASN A 210 -7.15 25.74 3.30
N GLU A 211 -6.35 26.22 2.37
CA GLU A 211 -5.79 27.55 2.56
C GLU A 211 -7.00 28.49 2.63
N GLU A 212 -7.29 29.03 3.80
CA GLU A 212 -8.19 30.17 3.91
C GLU A 212 -7.65 31.20 2.93
N LEU A 213 -8.45 31.47 1.89
CA LEU A 213 -8.18 32.55 0.95
C LEU A 213 -7.98 33.82 1.78
N LYS A 214 -6.73 34.20 1.99
CA LYS A 214 -6.34 35.49 2.53
C LYS A 214 -6.42 36.55 1.46
#